data_d7df13b19620e69d7045c615e5b7da06
#
_entry.id   d7df13b19620e69d7045c615e5b7da06
#
_cell.length_a   1.000
_cell.length_b   1.000
_cell.length_c   1.000
_cell.angle_alpha   90.00
_cell.angle_beta   90.00
_cell.angle_gamma   90.00
#
_symmetry.space_group_name_H-M   'P 1'
#
loop_
_entity.id
_entity.type
_entity.pdbx_description
1 polymer ?
#
loop_
_entity_poly.entity_id
_entity_poly.type
_entity_poly.pdbx_seq_one_letter_code
_entity_poly.pdbx_strand_id
1 'polypeptide(L)'
;GHKEHLCLVLVKLREHQLFAKFSKCEFWLKEVGFLGHVISGEGIAVDPTKVQSVTEWLAPTSVGEIRSFLGLAGYYRRFIENFSKIAKPMTELLKKDTKFKWTEECEASFQELKKRLVTAPVLILPDIRKDFHVYCDASR
;
A
#
# COMPACT_ATOMS: atom_id res chain seq x y z
N GLY A 1 1.36 -23.13 -17.58
CA GLY A 1 2.54 -22.41 -17.05
C GLY A 1 2.62 -20.99 -17.55
N HIS A 2 3.69 -20.25 -17.19
CA HIS A 2 3.83 -18.82 -17.55
C HIS A 2 3.72 -18.56 -19.06
N LYS A 3 4.32 -19.43 -19.88
CA LYS A 3 4.24 -19.35 -21.36
C LYS A 3 2.80 -19.42 -21.87
N GLU A 4 1.99 -20.30 -21.34
CA GLU A 4 0.59 -20.46 -21.74
C GLU A 4 -0.24 -19.23 -21.36
N HIS A 5 -0.05 -18.71 -20.13
CA HIS A 5 -0.71 -17.47 -19.71
C HIS A 5 -0.31 -16.28 -20.59
N LEU A 6 0.98 -16.16 -20.92
CA LEU A 6 1.46 -15.12 -21.82
C LEU A 6 0.81 -15.24 -23.23
N CYS A 7 0.73 -16.45 -23.78
CA CYS A 7 0.07 -16.66 -25.07
C CYS A 7 -1.41 -16.23 -25.02
N LEU A 8 -2.14 -16.58 -23.95
CA LEU A 8 -3.53 -16.18 -23.78
C LEU A 8 -3.69 -14.64 -23.72
N VAL A 9 -2.81 -13.98 -22.95
CA VAL A 9 -2.82 -12.50 -22.85
C VAL A 9 -2.56 -11.86 -24.21
N LEU A 10 -1.53 -12.34 -24.94
CA LEU A 10 -1.20 -11.79 -26.28
C LEU A 10 -2.31 -12.02 -27.30
N VAL A 11 -2.99 -13.17 -27.24
CA VAL A 11 -4.17 -13.44 -28.11
C VAL A 11 -5.28 -12.44 -27.78
N LYS A 12 -5.59 -12.22 -26.48
CA LYS A 12 -6.61 -11.25 -26.07
C LYS A 12 -6.27 -9.82 -26.48
N LEU A 13 -5.04 -9.39 -26.31
CA LEU A 13 -4.61 -8.07 -26.77
C LEU A 13 -4.82 -7.91 -28.29
N ARG A 14 -4.47 -8.93 -29.08
CA ARG A 14 -4.67 -8.94 -30.54
C ARG A 14 -6.15 -8.92 -30.92
N GLU A 15 -6.99 -9.72 -30.28
CA GLU A 15 -8.45 -9.74 -30.51
C GLU A 15 -9.09 -8.37 -30.29
N HIS A 16 -8.61 -7.61 -29.31
CA HIS A 16 -9.12 -6.28 -28.99
C HIS A 16 -8.33 -5.13 -29.64
N GLN A 17 -7.42 -5.42 -30.57
CA GLN A 17 -6.56 -4.43 -31.25
C GLN A 17 -5.74 -3.57 -30.27
N LEU A 18 -5.34 -4.12 -29.12
CA LEU A 18 -4.50 -3.48 -28.13
C LEU A 18 -3.04 -3.84 -28.37
N PHE A 19 -2.16 -2.84 -28.23
CA PHE A 19 -0.72 -2.99 -28.45
C PHE A 19 0.04 -2.85 -27.16
N ALA A 20 0.91 -3.82 -26.86
CA ALA A 20 1.87 -3.74 -25.76
C ALA A 20 3.20 -3.16 -26.30
N LYS A 21 3.71 -2.13 -25.61
CA LYS A 21 5.04 -1.60 -25.92
C LYS A 21 6.11 -2.55 -25.37
N PHE A 22 6.80 -3.29 -26.25
CA PHE A 22 7.76 -4.31 -25.87
C PHE A 22 8.84 -3.80 -24.89
N SER A 23 9.35 -2.59 -25.08
CA SER A 23 10.34 -1.98 -24.19
C SER A 23 9.85 -1.69 -22.76
N LYS A 24 8.55 -1.85 -22.50
CA LYS A 24 7.93 -1.73 -21.17
C LYS A 24 7.42 -3.07 -20.64
N CYS A 25 7.66 -4.15 -21.37
CA CYS A 25 7.28 -5.49 -20.96
C CYS A 25 8.43 -6.19 -20.29
N GLU A 26 8.14 -6.85 -19.20
CA GLU A 26 9.08 -7.68 -18.45
C GLU A 26 8.54 -9.10 -18.40
N PHE A 27 9.41 -10.07 -18.64
CA PHE A 27 9.02 -11.47 -18.78
C PHE A 27 9.90 -12.35 -17.90
N TRP A 28 9.35 -13.47 -17.41
CA TRP A 28 10.05 -14.49 -16.60
C TRP A 28 10.73 -13.94 -15.34
N LEU A 29 10.24 -12.86 -14.79
CA LEU A 29 10.72 -12.34 -13.51
C LEU A 29 10.18 -13.20 -12.35
N LYS A 30 10.99 -13.31 -11.28
CA LYS A 30 10.55 -13.91 -10.01
C LYS A 30 9.73 -12.94 -9.18
N GLU A 31 9.97 -11.67 -9.35
CA GLU A 31 9.24 -10.57 -8.72
C GLU A 31 9.06 -9.41 -9.70
N VAL A 32 8.00 -8.66 -9.54
CA VAL A 32 7.67 -7.51 -10.39
C VAL A 32 7.11 -6.36 -9.55
N GLY A 33 7.59 -5.14 -9.84
CA GLY A 33 7.00 -3.91 -9.31
C GLY A 33 5.70 -3.58 -10.03
N PHE A 34 4.60 -3.43 -9.29
CA PHE A 34 3.31 -3.07 -9.86
C PHE A 34 2.53 -2.18 -8.91
N LEU A 35 2.13 -0.98 -9.37
CA LEU A 35 1.35 -0.01 -8.60
C LEU A 35 1.93 0.25 -7.20
N GLY A 36 3.24 0.45 -7.09
CA GLY A 36 3.89 0.72 -5.80
C GLY A 36 3.99 -0.48 -4.86
N HIS A 37 3.80 -1.69 -5.36
CA HIS A 37 3.98 -2.95 -4.64
C HIS A 37 5.01 -3.82 -5.35
N VAL A 38 5.64 -4.71 -4.63
CA VAL A 38 6.41 -5.82 -5.19
C VAL A 38 5.58 -7.09 -5.07
N ILE A 39 5.32 -7.73 -6.20
CA ILE A 39 4.57 -9.00 -6.30
C ILE A 39 5.57 -10.11 -6.58
N SER A 40 5.54 -11.16 -5.77
CA SER A 40 6.40 -12.33 -5.91
C SER A 40 5.60 -13.62 -5.72
N GLY A 41 6.29 -14.77 -5.77
CA GLY A 41 5.69 -16.06 -5.42
C GLY A 41 5.29 -16.18 -3.94
N GLU A 42 5.83 -15.33 -3.07
CA GLU A 42 5.50 -15.29 -1.64
C GLU A 42 4.27 -14.42 -1.35
N GLY A 43 3.95 -13.48 -2.24
CA GLY A 43 2.82 -12.59 -2.09
C GLY A 43 3.09 -11.17 -2.55
N ILE A 44 2.46 -10.20 -1.84
CA ILE A 44 2.55 -8.77 -2.12
C ILE A 44 3.28 -8.08 -0.97
N ALA A 45 4.31 -7.31 -1.29
CA ALA A 45 5.07 -6.46 -0.36
C ALA A 45 4.95 -4.97 -0.72
N VAL A 46 5.27 -4.10 0.22
CA VAL A 46 5.44 -2.67 -0.04
C VAL A 46 6.70 -2.45 -0.88
N ASP A 47 6.64 -1.52 -1.83
CA ASP A 47 7.79 -1.15 -2.65
C ASP A 47 8.91 -0.58 -1.76
N PRO A 48 10.14 -1.13 -1.82
CA PRO A 48 11.28 -0.66 -1.02
C PRO A 48 11.58 0.84 -1.18
N THR A 49 11.36 1.40 -2.38
CA THR A 49 11.58 2.84 -2.61
C THR A 49 10.59 3.69 -1.82
N LYS A 50 9.37 3.19 -1.59
CA LYS A 50 8.36 3.85 -0.76
C LYS A 50 8.68 3.71 0.73
N VAL A 51 9.19 2.54 1.14
CA VAL A 51 9.67 2.33 2.51
C VAL A 51 10.78 3.32 2.84
N GLN A 52 11.77 3.50 1.96
CA GLN A 52 12.83 4.49 2.15
C GLN A 52 12.26 5.90 2.28
N SER A 53 11.38 6.32 1.35
CA SER A 53 10.73 7.64 1.40
C SER A 53 10.01 7.88 2.73
N VAL A 54 9.34 6.86 3.28
CA VAL A 54 8.68 6.94 4.59
C VAL A 54 9.69 7.08 5.71
N THR A 55 10.80 6.35 5.67
CA THR A 55 11.84 6.40 6.70
C THR A 55 12.42 7.81 6.85
N GLU A 56 12.64 8.49 5.72
CA GLU A 56 13.19 9.83 5.65
C GLU A 56 12.14 10.95 5.88
N TRP A 57 10.85 10.60 6.00
CA TRP A 57 9.79 11.59 6.12
C TRP A 57 9.88 12.34 7.45
N LEU A 58 9.92 13.65 7.37
CA LEU A 58 9.96 14.52 8.54
C LEU A 58 8.58 14.68 9.18
N ALA A 59 8.54 15.02 10.47
CA ALA A 59 7.29 15.28 11.16
C ALA A 59 6.51 16.41 10.49
N PRO A 60 5.21 16.24 10.20
CA PRO A 60 4.40 17.26 9.54
C PRO A 60 4.32 18.56 10.33
N THR A 61 4.49 19.69 9.64
CA THR A 61 4.38 21.05 10.17
C THR A 61 3.08 21.74 9.76
N SER A 62 2.29 21.10 8.91
CA SER A 62 1.04 21.64 8.37
C SER A 62 -0.01 20.55 8.13
N VAL A 63 -1.27 20.96 8.05
CA VAL A 63 -2.42 20.09 7.69
C VAL A 63 -2.23 19.46 6.31
N GLY A 64 -1.60 20.19 5.37
CA GLY A 64 -1.28 19.69 4.03
C GLY A 64 -0.30 18.52 4.08
N GLU A 65 0.75 18.63 4.89
CA GLU A 65 1.76 17.57 5.07
C GLU A 65 1.18 16.35 5.78
N ILE A 66 0.27 16.55 6.77
CA ILE A 66 -0.48 15.44 7.37
C ILE A 66 -1.29 14.69 6.30
N ARG A 67 -2.00 15.40 5.42
CA ARG A 67 -2.77 14.77 4.34
C ARG A 67 -1.87 13.98 3.40
N SER A 68 -0.72 14.52 3.05
CA SER A 68 0.25 13.84 2.18
C SER A 68 0.78 12.56 2.83
N PHE A 69 1.19 12.62 4.09
CA PHE A 69 1.66 11.46 4.83
C PHE A 69 0.57 10.40 5.01
N LEU A 70 -0.62 10.80 5.49
CA LEU A 70 -1.75 9.88 5.67
C LEU A 70 -2.28 9.35 4.34
N GLY A 71 -2.14 10.07 3.24
CA GLY A 71 -2.45 9.59 1.90
C GLY A 71 -1.55 8.41 1.52
N LEU A 72 -0.24 8.55 1.71
CA LEU A 72 0.72 7.47 1.46
C LEU A 72 0.51 6.29 2.43
N ALA A 73 0.46 6.56 3.74
CA ALA A 73 0.24 5.53 4.74
C ALA A 73 -1.11 4.80 4.56
N GLY A 74 -2.16 5.54 4.18
CA GLY A 74 -3.48 5.02 3.88
C GLY A 74 -3.52 4.12 2.63
N TYR A 75 -2.68 4.40 1.63
CA TYR A 75 -2.52 3.54 0.47
C TYR A 75 -2.04 2.14 0.87
N TYR A 76 -1.12 2.08 1.85
CA TYR A 76 -0.56 0.83 2.39
C TYR A 76 -1.26 0.32 3.66
N ARG A 77 -2.44 0.85 4.00
CA ARG A 77 -3.13 0.49 5.25
C ARG A 77 -3.42 -1.00 5.42
N ARG A 78 -3.46 -1.78 4.34
CA ARG A 78 -3.66 -3.24 4.39
C ARG A 78 -2.50 -3.97 5.06
N PHE A 79 -1.32 -3.36 5.08
CA PHE A 79 -0.12 -3.87 5.73
C PHE A 79 -0.02 -3.43 7.20
N ILE A 80 -0.94 -2.57 7.67
CA ILE A 80 -0.88 -1.96 9.00
C ILE A 80 -2.13 -2.34 9.78
N GLU A 81 -1.95 -3.25 10.72
CA GLU A 81 -3.01 -3.60 11.65
C GLU A 81 -3.41 -2.39 12.51
N ASN A 82 -4.72 -2.22 12.75
CA ASN A 82 -5.28 -1.10 13.52
C ASN A 82 -4.94 0.30 12.98
N PHE A 83 -4.71 0.44 11.66
CA PHE A 83 -4.36 1.71 11.01
C PHE A 83 -5.23 2.88 11.49
N SER A 84 -6.55 2.73 11.51
CA SER A 84 -7.48 3.80 11.89
C SER A 84 -7.30 4.28 13.32
N LYS A 85 -7.01 3.37 14.25
CA LYS A 85 -6.73 3.72 15.66
C LYS A 85 -5.43 4.50 15.78
N ILE A 86 -4.39 4.03 15.10
CA ILE A 86 -3.08 4.67 15.12
C ILE A 86 -3.15 6.05 14.47
N ALA A 87 -3.81 6.19 13.32
CA ALA A 87 -3.90 7.45 12.59
C ALA A 87 -4.82 8.49 13.25
N LYS A 88 -5.64 8.11 14.24
CA LYS A 88 -6.67 8.98 14.84
C LYS A 88 -6.13 10.33 15.32
N PRO A 89 -5.04 10.45 16.10
CA PRO A 89 -4.55 11.76 16.55
C PRO A 89 -4.25 12.73 15.41
N MET A 90 -3.64 12.24 14.33
CA MET A 90 -3.36 13.05 13.15
C MET A 90 -4.62 13.39 12.34
N THR A 91 -5.59 12.46 12.26
CA THR A 91 -6.85 12.72 11.54
C THR A 91 -7.72 13.76 12.25
N GLU A 92 -7.64 13.88 13.58
CA GLU A 92 -8.32 14.94 14.33
C GLU A 92 -7.84 16.34 13.91
N LEU A 93 -6.56 16.50 13.56
CA LEU A 93 -6.02 17.77 13.06
C LEU A 93 -6.51 18.13 11.64
N LEU A 94 -7.15 17.21 10.92
CA LEU A 94 -7.73 17.46 9.60
C LEU A 94 -9.16 18.02 9.66
N LYS A 95 -9.79 18.03 10.84
CA LYS A 95 -11.14 18.53 11.01
C LYS A 95 -11.20 20.04 10.74
N LYS A 96 -12.34 20.47 10.18
CA LYS A 96 -12.63 21.89 9.96
C LYS A 96 -12.55 22.65 11.29
N ASP A 97 -11.98 23.84 11.24
CA ASP A 97 -11.83 24.78 12.37
C ASP A 97 -10.90 24.29 13.51
N THR A 98 -10.15 23.21 13.31
CA THR A 98 -9.13 22.76 14.24
C THR A 98 -7.81 23.52 14.00
N LYS A 99 -7.30 24.18 15.04
CA LYS A 99 -5.96 24.79 14.97
C LYS A 99 -4.90 23.70 14.91
N PHE A 100 -3.99 23.81 13.96
CA PHE A 100 -2.85 22.90 13.86
C PHE A 100 -1.98 23.00 15.15
N LYS A 101 -1.87 21.89 15.85
CA LYS A 101 -0.97 21.72 17.00
C LYS A 101 -0.42 20.31 16.97
N TRP A 102 0.84 20.16 16.66
CA TRP A 102 1.52 18.86 16.70
C TRP A 102 1.74 18.47 18.16
N THR A 103 1.12 17.41 18.64
CA THR A 103 1.18 16.92 20.00
C THR A 103 2.07 15.68 20.09
N GLU A 104 2.45 15.28 21.30
CA GLU A 104 3.17 14.02 21.53
C GLU A 104 2.41 12.79 21.03
N GLU A 105 1.07 12.82 21.12
CA GLU A 105 0.21 11.76 20.57
C GLU A 105 0.28 11.70 19.04
N CYS A 106 0.36 12.87 18.37
CA CYS A 106 0.55 12.93 16.92
C CYS A 106 1.91 12.39 16.53
N GLU A 107 2.96 12.77 17.27
CA GLU A 107 4.31 12.27 17.04
C GLU A 107 4.39 10.76 17.25
N ALA A 108 3.84 10.23 18.34
CA ALA A 108 3.77 8.79 18.60
C ALA A 108 3.03 8.04 17.48
N SER A 109 1.88 8.56 17.02
CA SER A 109 1.12 8.03 15.88
C SER A 109 1.95 8.02 14.60
N PHE A 110 2.64 9.11 14.32
CA PHE A 110 3.47 9.28 13.13
C PHE A 110 4.61 8.25 13.12
N GLN A 111 5.34 8.14 14.23
CA GLN A 111 6.45 7.19 14.37
C GLN A 111 5.97 5.73 14.32
N GLU A 112 4.82 5.42 14.92
CA GLU A 112 4.25 4.07 14.88
C GLU A 112 3.84 3.68 13.45
N LEU A 113 3.21 4.58 12.68
CA LEU A 113 2.88 4.32 11.27
C LEU A 113 4.13 4.14 10.42
N LYS A 114 5.16 4.97 10.62
CA LYS A 114 6.46 4.81 9.94
C LYS A 114 7.06 3.43 10.24
N LYS A 115 7.14 3.06 11.51
CA LYS A 115 7.66 1.77 11.95
C LYS A 115 6.92 0.61 11.27
N ARG A 116 5.58 0.64 11.28
CA ARG A 116 4.76 -0.44 10.70
C ARG A 116 4.90 -0.53 9.18
N LEU A 117 5.09 0.59 8.49
CA LEU A 117 5.36 0.58 7.05
C LEU A 117 6.74 -0.01 6.72
N VAL A 118 7.76 0.35 7.53
CA VAL A 118 9.13 -0.18 7.36
C VAL A 118 9.20 -1.67 7.66
N THR A 119 8.42 -2.15 8.64
CA THR A 119 8.36 -3.58 9.03
C THR A 119 7.15 -4.29 8.44
N ALA A 120 6.58 -3.77 7.34
CA ALA A 120 5.37 -4.33 6.75
C ALA A 120 5.57 -5.79 6.32
N PRO A 121 4.63 -6.68 6.68
CA PRO A 121 4.72 -8.09 6.29
C PRO A 121 4.44 -8.27 4.81
N VAL A 122 4.90 -9.38 4.24
CA VAL A 122 4.43 -9.85 2.93
C VAL A 122 3.00 -10.39 3.09
N LEU A 123 2.06 -9.86 2.33
CA LEU A 123 0.68 -10.33 2.32
C LEU A 123 0.51 -11.45 1.30
N ILE A 124 0.04 -12.59 1.75
CA ILE A 124 -0.24 -13.74 0.89
C ILE A 124 -1.41 -13.41 -0.03
N LEU A 125 -1.27 -13.74 -1.32
CA LEU A 125 -2.38 -13.63 -2.26
C LEU A 125 -3.48 -14.64 -1.92
N PRO A 126 -4.76 -14.21 -1.86
CA PRO A 126 -5.87 -15.14 -1.63
C PRO A 126 -5.92 -16.21 -2.73
N ASP A 127 -5.99 -17.49 -2.34
CA ASP A 127 -6.24 -18.59 -3.27
C ASP A 127 -7.75 -18.84 -3.33
N ILE A 128 -8.37 -18.50 -4.45
CA ILE A 128 -9.82 -18.65 -4.68
C ILE A 128 -10.31 -20.10 -4.62
N ARG A 129 -9.38 -21.08 -4.60
CA ARG A 129 -9.69 -22.51 -4.48
C ARG A 129 -9.76 -22.99 -3.04
N LYS A 130 -9.45 -22.11 -2.07
CA LYS A 130 -9.48 -22.40 -0.63
C LYS A 130 -10.68 -21.74 0.02
N ASP A 131 -11.11 -22.28 1.15
CA ASP A 131 -12.17 -21.70 1.96
C ASP A 131 -11.70 -20.37 2.57
N PHE A 132 -12.62 -19.41 2.62
CA PHE A 132 -12.38 -18.10 3.22
C PHE A 132 -13.07 -18.02 4.58
N HIS A 133 -12.34 -17.58 5.60
CA HIS A 133 -12.91 -17.17 6.88
C HIS A 133 -13.12 -15.66 6.86
N VAL A 134 -14.37 -15.23 6.97
CA VAL A 134 -14.74 -13.81 6.99
C VAL A 134 -15.00 -13.39 8.43
N TYR A 135 -14.22 -12.45 8.92
CA TYR A 135 -14.42 -11.82 10.22
C TYR A 135 -15.09 -10.46 10.00
N CYS A 136 -16.29 -10.28 10.57
CA CYS A 136 -17.04 -9.03 10.47
C CYS A 136 -17.10 -8.39 11.85
N ASP A 137 -16.81 -7.09 11.90
CA ASP A 137 -17.03 -6.24 13.08
C ASP A 137 -17.98 -5.11 12.68
N ALA A 138 -19.04 -4.90 13.46
CA ALA A 138 -19.99 -3.82 13.25
C ALA A 138 -19.57 -2.62 14.11
N SER A 139 -19.24 -1.50 13.48
CA SER A 139 -19.14 -0.21 14.16
C SER A 139 -20.54 0.32 14.48
N ARG A 140 -20.79 0.69 15.72
CA ARG A 140 -21.99 1.43 16.15
C ARG A 140 -21.84 2.90 15.84
#